data_4cbabf2ba1a48d8cb03a82f25fc09af6
#
_entry.id   4cbabf2ba1a48d8cb03a82f25fc09af6
#
_cell.length_a   1.000
_cell.length_b   1.000
_cell.length_c   1.000
_cell.angle_alpha   90.00
_cell.angle_beta   90.00
_cell.angle_gamma   90.00
#
_symmetry.space_group_name_H-M   'P 1'
#
loop_
_entity.id
_entity.type
_entity.pdbx_description
1 polymer ?
#
loop_
_entity_poly.entity_id
_entity_poly.type
_entity_poly.pdbx_seq_one_letter_code
_entity_poly.pdbx_strand_id
1 'polypeptide(L)'
;DLKEGATSEIRIKYALCYFFLVNLFLGVSGTFWLSTRTRREEMGVRLSYGASPGHIRLLLLGEAGMLTTIAVLIGCLVYFQWVLKDGFYVLSSMTPGDNMRYITNHFTVHFLIVSLIVYLIMMIVTWIGVWIPAYNISKISPVEALKDE
;
A
#
# COMPACT_ATOMS: atom_id res chain seq x y z
N ASP A 1 -4.22 34.68 13.98
CA ASP A 1 -2.82 34.22 14.03
C ASP A 1 -2.66 32.77 14.53
N LEU A 2 -3.20 32.36 15.71
CA LEU A 2 -3.07 30.97 16.19
C LEU A 2 -3.88 29.97 15.36
N LYS A 3 -5.03 30.36 14.85
CA LYS A 3 -5.84 29.48 13.95
C LYS A 3 -5.22 29.33 12.57
N GLU A 4 -4.57 30.34 12.05
CA GLU A 4 -3.86 30.28 10.76
C GLU A 4 -2.62 29.39 10.85
N GLY A 5 -1.88 29.44 11.95
CA GLY A 5 -0.75 28.54 12.19
C GLY A 5 -1.17 27.07 12.23
N ALA A 6 -2.24 26.76 13.00
CA ALA A 6 -2.77 25.39 13.09
C ALA A 6 -3.30 24.85 11.73
N THR A 7 -3.95 25.71 10.94
CA THR A 7 -4.44 25.30 9.60
C THR A 7 -3.30 25.08 8.59
N SER A 8 -2.20 25.84 8.69
CA SER A 8 -1.04 25.66 7.82
C SER A 8 -0.28 24.34 8.13
N GLU A 9 -0.10 23.99 9.38
CA GLU A 9 0.51 22.72 9.79
C GLU A 9 -0.30 21.51 9.31
N ILE A 10 -1.63 21.59 9.42
CA ILE A 10 -2.52 20.53 8.95
C ILE A 10 -2.42 20.39 7.44
N ARG A 11 -2.38 21.47 6.67
CA ARG A 11 -2.21 21.45 5.21
C ARG A 11 -0.89 20.79 4.78
N ILE A 12 0.19 21.10 5.49
CA ILE A 12 1.51 20.50 5.20
C ILE A 12 1.48 18.99 5.45
N LYS A 13 0.86 18.53 6.54
CA LYS A 13 0.72 17.10 6.84
C LYS A 13 -0.11 16.37 5.78
N TYR A 14 -1.21 16.94 5.32
CA TYR A 14 -2.00 16.36 4.23
C TYR A 14 -1.24 16.36 2.90
N ALA A 15 -0.52 17.41 2.58
CA ALA A 15 0.29 17.47 1.36
C ALA A 15 1.38 16.40 1.34
N LEU A 16 2.06 16.19 2.47
CA LEU A 16 3.05 15.12 2.63
C LEU A 16 2.41 13.73 2.51
N CYS A 17 1.27 13.52 3.15
CA CYS A 17 0.55 12.24 3.05
C CYS A 17 0.17 11.93 1.59
N TYR A 18 -0.40 12.89 0.89
CA TYR A 18 -0.75 12.76 -0.53
C TYR A 18 0.47 12.50 -1.40
N PHE A 19 1.56 13.22 -1.17
CA PHE A 19 2.82 13.02 -1.88
C PHE A 19 3.34 11.58 -1.71
N PHE A 20 3.35 11.06 -0.48
CA PHE A 20 3.77 9.68 -0.22
C PHE A 20 2.83 8.65 -0.85
N LEU A 21 1.51 8.86 -0.84
CA LEU A 21 0.54 7.98 -1.50
C LEU A 21 0.76 7.92 -3.02
N VAL A 22 1.02 9.07 -3.66
CA VAL A 22 1.33 9.13 -5.10
C VAL A 22 2.64 8.40 -5.40
N ASN A 23 3.70 8.61 -4.60
CA ASN A 23 4.97 7.90 -4.75
C ASN A 23 4.80 6.38 -4.61
N LEU A 24 4.04 5.94 -3.60
CA LEU A 24 3.75 4.53 -3.40
C LEU A 24 2.99 3.94 -4.60
N PHE A 25 1.97 4.64 -5.08
CA PHE A 25 1.21 4.22 -6.26
C PHE A 25 2.10 4.06 -7.50
N LEU A 26 2.95 5.06 -7.77
CA LEU A 26 3.88 5.01 -8.90
C LEU A 26 4.92 3.89 -8.75
N GLY A 27 5.47 3.71 -7.56
CA GLY A 27 6.43 2.65 -7.26
C GLY A 27 5.84 1.26 -7.45
N VAL A 28 4.66 1.00 -6.90
CA VAL A 28 3.96 -0.28 -7.07
C VAL A 28 3.61 -0.52 -8.53
N SER A 29 2.99 0.46 -9.20
CA SER A 29 2.60 0.34 -10.61
C SER A 29 3.82 0.08 -11.51
N GLY A 30 4.92 0.79 -11.30
CA GLY A 30 6.15 0.63 -12.06
C GLY A 30 6.79 -0.75 -11.85
N THR A 31 6.87 -1.21 -10.61
CA THR A 31 7.42 -2.54 -10.27
C THR A 31 6.60 -3.66 -10.90
N PHE A 32 5.27 -3.59 -10.80
CA PHE A 32 4.40 -4.59 -11.41
C PHE A 32 4.38 -4.49 -12.93
N TRP A 33 4.51 -3.30 -13.50
CA TRP A 33 4.66 -3.14 -14.94
C TRP A 33 5.91 -3.85 -15.48
N LEU A 34 7.04 -3.68 -14.80
CA LEU A 34 8.29 -4.35 -15.16
C LEU A 34 8.19 -5.86 -14.95
N SER A 35 7.69 -6.28 -13.79
CA SER A 35 7.50 -7.72 -13.46
C SER A 35 6.59 -8.43 -14.45
N THR A 36 5.51 -7.80 -14.90
CA THR A 36 4.61 -8.40 -15.90
C THR A 36 5.25 -8.51 -17.27
N ARG A 37 6.16 -7.61 -17.65
CA ARG A 37 6.93 -7.72 -18.89
C ARG A 37 7.87 -8.90 -18.87
N THR A 38 8.61 -9.10 -17.79
CA THR A 38 9.57 -10.23 -17.68
C THR A 38 8.90 -11.60 -17.60
N ARG A 39 7.64 -11.66 -17.11
CA ARG A 39 6.86 -12.91 -17.00
C ARG A 39 5.88 -13.13 -18.15
N ARG A 40 5.98 -12.35 -19.23
CA ARG A 40 5.03 -12.37 -20.35
C ARG A 40 4.93 -13.76 -20.99
N GLU A 41 6.05 -14.44 -21.19
CA GLU A 41 6.12 -15.80 -21.74
C GLU A 41 5.43 -16.83 -20.84
N GLU A 42 5.71 -16.78 -19.53
CA GLU A 42 5.07 -17.66 -18.55
C GLU A 42 3.55 -17.51 -18.57
N MET A 43 3.05 -16.27 -18.63
CA MET A 43 1.62 -15.99 -18.69
C MET A 43 1.00 -16.44 -20.03
N GLY A 44 1.75 -16.30 -21.15
CA GLY A 44 1.35 -16.81 -22.46
C GLY A 44 1.18 -18.33 -22.47
N VAL A 45 2.13 -19.05 -21.87
CA VAL A 45 2.05 -20.50 -21.71
C VAL A 45 0.83 -20.91 -20.88
N ARG A 46 0.55 -20.24 -19.77
CA ARG A 46 -0.64 -20.51 -18.94
C ARG A 46 -1.95 -20.27 -19.70
N LEU A 47 -2.02 -19.22 -20.54
CA LEU A 47 -3.16 -18.97 -21.41
C LEU A 47 -3.34 -20.07 -22.45
N SER A 48 -2.26 -20.61 -23.03
CA SER A 48 -2.28 -21.73 -23.97
C SER A 48 -2.84 -23.02 -23.37
N TYR A 49 -2.60 -23.24 -22.06
CA TYR A 49 -3.18 -24.35 -21.30
C TYR A 49 -4.62 -24.08 -20.81
N GLY A 50 -5.26 -23.01 -21.29
CA GLY A 50 -6.67 -22.72 -21.00
C GLY A 50 -6.93 -21.91 -19.74
N ALA A 51 -5.91 -21.27 -19.15
CA ALA A 51 -6.15 -20.35 -18.05
C ALA A 51 -6.97 -19.16 -18.51
N SER A 52 -8.02 -18.79 -17.76
CA SER A 52 -8.83 -17.62 -18.07
C SER A 52 -8.07 -16.33 -17.79
N PRO A 53 -8.28 -15.26 -18.58
CA PRO A 53 -7.68 -13.94 -18.32
C PRO A 53 -7.98 -13.40 -16.91
N GLY A 54 -9.15 -13.74 -16.37
CA GLY A 54 -9.54 -13.39 -14.99
C GLY A 54 -8.68 -14.06 -13.93
N HIS A 55 -8.30 -15.31 -14.14
CA HIS A 55 -7.45 -16.05 -13.23
C HIS A 55 -6.04 -15.45 -13.14
N ILE A 56 -5.47 -15.01 -14.27
CA ILE A 56 -4.17 -14.33 -14.31
C ILE A 56 -4.21 -13.00 -13.55
N ARG A 57 -5.27 -12.20 -13.71
CA ARG A 57 -5.45 -10.95 -12.95
C ARG A 57 -5.53 -11.21 -11.46
N LEU A 58 -6.33 -12.21 -11.05
CA LEU A 58 -6.48 -12.56 -9.64
C LEU A 58 -5.16 -13.03 -9.03
N LEU A 59 -4.34 -13.77 -9.79
CA LEU A 59 -3.02 -14.21 -9.37
C LEU A 59 -2.10 -13.02 -9.08
N LEU A 60 -2.03 -12.05 -10.00
CA LEU A 60 -1.20 -10.84 -9.84
C LEU A 60 -1.68 -9.95 -8.69
N LEU A 61 -3.00 -9.77 -8.55
CA LEU A 61 -3.58 -9.03 -7.43
C LEU A 61 -3.33 -9.74 -6.09
N GLY A 62 -3.37 -11.07 -6.07
CA GLY A 62 -3.04 -11.88 -4.89
C GLY A 62 -1.57 -11.74 -4.49
N GLU A 63 -0.64 -11.81 -5.46
CA GLU A 63 0.79 -11.59 -5.24
C GLU A 63 1.05 -10.20 -4.65
N ALA A 64 0.45 -9.16 -5.23
CA ALA A 64 0.55 -7.79 -4.73
C ALA A 64 -0.05 -7.65 -3.33
N GLY A 65 -1.19 -8.27 -3.06
CA GLY A 65 -1.83 -8.26 -1.76
C GLY A 65 -0.98 -8.93 -0.67
N MET A 66 -0.34 -10.05 -0.97
CA MET A 66 0.58 -10.73 -0.06
C MET A 66 1.78 -9.85 0.28
N LEU A 67 2.42 -9.24 -0.73
CA LEU A 67 3.55 -8.34 -0.53
C LEU A 67 3.15 -7.12 0.33
N THR A 68 1.99 -6.52 0.04
CA THR A 68 1.46 -5.40 0.83
C THR A 68 1.20 -5.79 2.28
N THR A 69 0.63 -6.96 2.51
CA THR A 69 0.38 -7.47 3.87
C THR A 69 1.67 -7.63 4.66
N ILE A 70 2.69 -8.24 4.06
CA ILE A 70 4.01 -8.42 4.71
C ILE A 70 4.63 -7.05 5.00
N ALA A 71 4.60 -6.12 4.04
CA ALA A 71 5.16 -4.78 4.20
C ALA A 71 4.48 -3.99 5.34
N VAL A 72 3.15 -4.04 5.41
CA VAL A 72 2.38 -3.37 6.47
C VAL A 72 2.66 -4.01 7.84
N LEU A 73 2.76 -5.34 7.94
CA LEU A 73 3.11 -6.02 9.19
C LEU A 73 4.49 -5.58 9.70
N ILE A 74 5.49 -5.56 8.82
CA ILE A 74 6.84 -5.08 9.18
C ILE A 74 6.78 -3.61 9.61
N GLY A 75 6.10 -2.76 8.88
CA GLY A 75 5.92 -1.33 9.20
C GLY A 75 5.24 -1.13 10.57
N CYS A 76 4.19 -1.90 10.85
CA CYS A 76 3.50 -1.86 12.15
C CYS A 76 4.40 -2.29 13.30
N LEU A 77 5.23 -3.33 13.11
CA LEU A 77 6.18 -3.78 14.13
C LEU A 77 7.23 -2.72 14.44
N VAL A 78 7.81 -2.11 13.40
CA VAL A 78 8.81 -1.04 13.56
C VAL A 78 8.19 0.17 14.25
N TYR A 79 7.00 0.59 13.83
CA TYR A 79 6.29 1.71 14.43
C TYR A 79 5.93 1.44 15.90
N PHE A 80 5.46 0.23 16.21
CA PHE A 80 5.15 -0.18 17.58
C PHE A 80 6.38 -0.10 18.49
N GLN A 81 7.53 -0.62 18.03
CA GLN A 81 8.79 -0.52 18.80
C GLN A 81 9.23 0.93 19.02
N TRP A 82 9.10 1.78 17.99
CA TRP A 82 9.44 3.19 18.11
C TRP A 82 8.57 3.91 19.13
N VAL A 83 7.26 3.67 19.11
CA VAL A 83 6.31 4.27 20.06
C VAL A 83 6.63 3.83 21.51
N LEU A 84 7.01 2.56 21.73
CA LEU A 84 7.36 2.08 23.05
C LEU A 84 8.63 2.75 23.62
N LYS A 85 9.60 3.11 22.74
CA LYS A 85 10.85 3.74 23.18
C LYS A 85 10.71 5.24 23.42
N ASP A 86 10.32 5.97 22.36
CA ASP A 86 10.40 7.43 22.33
C ASP A 86 9.05 8.09 22.02
N GLY A 87 8.12 7.35 21.44
CA GLY A 87 6.87 7.87 20.90
C GLY A 87 5.93 8.45 21.96
N PHE A 88 5.97 7.93 23.18
CA PHE A 88 5.15 8.47 24.29
C PHE A 88 5.55 9.90 24.65
N TYR A 89 6.83 10.24 24.60
CA TYR A 89 7.31 11.60 24.86
C TYR A 89 6.88 12.56 23.74
N VAL A 90 7.02 12.13 22.47
CA VAL A 90 6.61 12.92 21.31
C VAL A 90 5.08 13.09 21.29
N LEU A 91 4.34 12.04 21.59
CA LEU A 91 2.88 12.08 21.62
C LEU A 91 2.36 13.00 22.73
N SER A 92 3.01 13.03 23.91
CA SER A 92 2.64 13.89 25.01
C SER A 92 2.86 15.38 24.71
N SER A 93 3.85 15.70 23.88
CA SER A 93 4.10 17.09 23.46
C SER A 93 3.14 17.59 22.38
N MET A 94 2.51 16.67 21.63
CA MET A 94 1.63 17.00 20.50
C MET A 94 0.14 17.01 20.84
N THR A 95 -0.25 16.39 21.96
CA THR A 95 -1.66 16.20 22.33
C THR A 95 -1.94 16.82 23.70
N PRO A 96 -2.72 17.91 23.81
CA PRO A 96 -3.02 18.53 25.11
C PRO A 96 -4.03 17.73 25.94
N GLY A 97 -3.73 17.56 27.22
CA GLY A 97 -4.70 17.27 28.27
C GLY A 97 -5.41 15.91 28.23
N ASP A 98 -6.73 15.91 28.22
CA ASP A 98 -7.59 14.73 28.39
C ASP A 98 -7.48 13.69 27.28
N ASN A 99 -7.19 14.11 26.04
CA ASN A 99 -7.02 13.21 24.90
C ASN A 99 -5.79 12.32 25.05
N MET A 100 -4.73 12.82 25.68
CA MET A 100 -3.53 12.06 25.95
C MET A 100 -3.80 10.92 26.94
N ARG A 101 -4.59 11.18 27.96
CA ARG A 101 -4.96 10.19 28.97
C ARG A 101 -5.80 9.06 28.38
N TYR A 102 -6.68 9.37 27.45
CA TYR A 102 -7.46 8.38 26.70
C TYR A 102 -6.57 7.52 25.79
N ILE A 103 -5.66 8.12 25.03
CA ILE A 103 -4.74 7.43 24.13
C ILE A 103 -3.81 6.51 24.91
N THR A 104 -3.27 6.95 26.05
CA THR A 104 -2.36 6.13 26.87
C THR A 104 -3.07 4.92 27.47
N ASN A 105 -4.31 5.09 27.97
CA ASN A 105 -5.08 4.00 28.55
C ASN A 105 -5.60 2.98 27.52
N HIS A 106 -5.86 3.42 26.27
CA HIS A 106 -6.41 2.58 25.20
C HIS A 106 -5.45 2.46 24.02
N PHE A 107 -4.14 2.62 24.25
CA PHE A 107 -3.12 2.65 23.21
C PHE A 107 -3.23 1.44 22.27
N THR A 108 -3.33 0.23 22.80
CA THR A 108 -3.38 -0.99 21.99
C THR A 108 -4.59 -1.00 21.05
N VAL A 109 -5.75 -0.62 21.54
CA VAL A 109 -6.99 -0.58 20.74
C VAL A 109 -6.88 0.50 19.67
N HIS A 110 -6.40 1.68 20.04
CA HIS A 110 -6.21 2.80 19.10
C HIS A 110 -5.19 2.43 18.01
N PHE A 111 -4.06 1.84 18.41
CA PHE A 111 -3.05 1.34 17.48
C PHE A 111 -3.61 0.33 16.49
N LEU A 112 -4.40 -0.65 16.95
CA LEU A 112 -5.00 -1.66 16.07
C LEU A 112 -5.99 -1.04 15.07
N ILE A 113 -6.83 -0.11 15.51
CA ILE A 113 -7.80 0.58 14.64
C ILE A 113 -7.06 1.38 13.56
N VAL A 114 -6.06 2.17 13.94
CA VAL A 114 -5.27 2.98 12.99
C VAL A 114 -4.51 2.08 12.02
N SER A 115 -3.88 1.02 12.50
CA SER A 115 -3.16 0.04 11.66
C SER A 115 -4.09 -0.64 10.66
N LEU A 116 -5.32 -0.98 11.07
CA LEU A 116 -6.32 -1.55 10.17
C LEU A 116 -6.74 -0.56 9.08
N ILE A 117 -6.97 0.70 9.44
CA ILE A 117 -7.33 1.74 8.46
C ILE A 117 -6.20 1.93 7.45
N VAL A 118 -4.95 2.03 7.91
CA VAL A 118 -3.78 2.17 7.05
C VAL A 118 -3.65 0.94 6.14
N TYR A 119 -3.82 -0.26 6.67
CA TYR A 119 -3.80 -1.50 5.88
C TYR A 119 -4.83 -1.48 4.75
N LEU A 120 -6.08 -1.09 5.04
CA LEU A 120 -7.13 -1.02 4.02
C LEU A 120 -6.81 0.01 2.93
N ILE A 121 -6.32 1.19 3.32
CA ILE A 121 -5.90 2.22 2.35
C ILE A 121 -4.77 1.70 1.47
N MET A 122 -3.73 1.08 2.05
CA MET A 122 -2.61 0.51 1.32
C MET A 122 -3.04 -0.59 0.36
N MET A 123 -3.96 -1.48 0.77
CA MET A 123 -4.53 -2.51 -0.10
C MET A 123 -5.26 -1.92 -1.30
N ILE A 124 -6.11 -0.90 -1.08
CA ILE A 124 -6.85 -0.23 -2.16
C ILE A 124 -5.88 0.40 -3.16
N VAL A 125 -4.88 1.16 -2.67
CA VAL A 125 -3.88 1.83 -3.52
C VAL A 125 -3.08 0.81 -4.32
N THR A 126 -2.64 -0.28 -3.70
CA THR A 126 -1.89 -1.35 -4.36
C THR A 126 -2.74 -2.04 -5.41
N TRP A 127 -3.98 -2.39 -5.13
CA TRP A 127 -4.86 -3.03 -6.10
C TRP A 127 -5.14 -2.14 -7.31
N ILE A 128 -5.38 -0.85 -7.12
CA ILE A 128 -5.56 0.10 -8.22
C ILE A 128 -4.28 0.18 -9.05
N GLY A 129 -3.10 0.26 -8.40
CA GLY A 129 -1.81 0.34 -9.07
C GLY A 129 -1.45 -0.90 -9.89
N VAL A 130 -1.83 -2.09 -9.41
CA VAL A 130 -1.57 -3.36 -10.11
C VAL A 130 -2.64 -3.69 -11.16
N TRP A 131 -3.83 -3.12 -11.03
CA TRP A 131 -4.94 -3.39 -11.96
C TRP A 131 -4.60 -3.09 -13.42
N ILE A 132 -3.93 -1.96 -13.67
CA ILE A 132 -3.56 -1.53 -15.03
C ILE A 132 -2.61 -2.54 -15.70
N PRO A 133 -1.43 -2.89 -15.11
CA PRO A 133 -0.54 -3.87 -15.71
C PRO A 133 -1.15 -5.28 -15.79
N ALA A 134 -1.94 -5.69 -14.80
CA ALA A 134 -2.62 -6.99 -14.80
C ALA A 134 -3.67 -7.11 -15.93
N TYR A 135 -4.38 -6.02 -16.20
CA TYR A 135 -5.34 -6.00 -17.31
C TYR A 135 -4.65 -6.10 -18.67
N ASN A 136 -3.55 -5.38 -18.87
CA ASN A 136 -2.81 -5.38 -20.12
C ASN A 136 -2.24 -6.78 -20.45
N ILE A 137 -1.60 -7.44 -19.48
CA ILE A 137 -1.02 -8.76 -19.70
C ILE A 137 -2.09 -9.85 -19.91
N SER A 138 -3.24 -9.72 -19.29
CA SER A 138 -4.33 -10.70 -19.43
C SER A 138 -5.01 -10.71 -20.80
N LYS A 139 -4.76 -9.70 -21.64
CA LYS A 139 -5.30 -9.58 -23.00
C LYS A 139 -4.34 -10.02 -24.10
N ILE A 140 -3.11 -10.40 -23.77
CA ILE A 140 -2.12 -10.83 -24.77
C ILE A 140 -2.59 -12.14 -25.39
N SER A 141 -2.58 -12.20 -26.75
CA SER A 141 -2.86 -13.45 -27.46
C SER A 141 -1.67 -14.41 -27.26
N PRO A 142 -1.92 -15.73 -27.11
CA PRO A 142 -0.85 -16.73 -26.98
C PRO A 142 0.15 -16.68 -28.14
N VAL A 143 -0.32 -16.34 -29.35
CA VAL A 143 0.50 -16.23 -30.57
C VAL A 143 1.46 -15.04 -30.50
N GLU A 144 1.03 -13.93 -29.90
CA GLU A 144 1.83 -12.71 -29.77
C GLU A 144 2.90 -12.83 -28.67
N ALA A 145 2.60 -13.61 -27.63
CA ALA A 145 3.56 -13.91 -26.55
C ALA A 145 4.74 -14.77 -27.00
N LEU A 146 4.55 -15.59 -28.06
CA LEU A 146 5.58 -16.50 -28.61
C LEU A 146 6.32 -15.89 -29.83
N LYS A 147 5.90 -14.72 -30.33
CA LYS A 147 6.48 -14.11 -31.53
C LYS A 147 7.58 -13.06 -31.22
N ASP A 148 7.76 -12.68 -29.97
CA ASP A 148 8.74 -11.68 -29.52
C ASP A 148 10.16 -12.32 -29.27
N GLU A 149 10.46 -13.49 -29.93
CA GLU A 149 11.81 -14.00 -30.11
C GLU A 149 12.41 -13.39 -31.43
#